data_8531d05ca16522ff238462ce53b92b4e
#
_entry.id   8531d05ca16522ff238462ce53b92b4e
#
_cell.length_a   1.000
_cell.length_b   1.000
_cell.length_c   1.000
_cell.angle_alpha   90.00
_cell.angle_beta   90.00
_cell.angle_gamma   90.00
#
_symmetry.space_group_name_H-M   'P 1'
#
loop_
_entity.id
_entity.type
_entity.pdbx_description
1 polymer ?
#
loop_
_entity_poly.entity_id
_entity_poly.type
_entity_poly.pdbx_seq_one_letter_code
_entity_poly.pdbx_strand_id
1 'polypeptide(L)'
;MAIYQHITEFAGLPVTVFDPESTAPTADPAATAWRVEGDYETSTDEFRELFEKFLAVVAPAQVRALIIGQWGEAYEESAPVDMLVEFAPRFTALRALFLAELTMEESEISWIQQADVTPLFTAFPDLEILRVRGTEGMELTPVRHTALREFAIESGGLPGRIVRQVAECDLPGLTHLELWLGTDNYGGDATIDDFAPILAGGRLPALRHLGLRNAEIADQVAAAVAGAPVVARLEVLDMSLGMLGDDGVAALLSGQPLTHLKRLDLHRHYISDEVGARLAGELPGVEVDLSDQQKDRPGDRYVAVSE
;
A
#
# COMPACT_ATOMS: atom_id res chain seq x y z
N MET A 1 8.88 7.93 -11.41
CA MET A 1 7.67 7.45 -12.15
C MET A 1 6.50 7.80 -11.28
N ALA A 2 5.46 8.36 -11.82
CA ALA A 2 4.24 8.64 -11.05
C ALA A 2 3.18 7.58 -11.42
N ILE A 3 2.11 7.50 -10.64
CA ILE A 3 1.00 6.59 -10.90
C ILE A 3 0.07 7.25 -11.92
N TYR A 4 0.12 6.81 -13.17
CA TYR A 4 -0.67 7.41 -14.28
C TYR A 4 -1.91 6.61 -14.66
N GLN A 5 -2.12 5.43 -14.10
CA GLN A 5 -3.21 4.56 -14.49
C GLN A 5 -3.90 4.00 -13.26
N HIS A 6 -5.22 4.00 -13.31
CA HIS A 6 -6.03 3.30 -12.33
C HIS A 6 -5.82 1.79 -12.42
N ILE A 7 -6.00 1.13 -11.29
CA ILE A 7 -6.03 -0.33 -11.26
C ILE A 7 -7.28 -0.85 -11.99
N THR A 8 -7.12 -1.96 -12.69
CA THR A 8 -8.23 -2.64 -13.40
C THR A 8 -8.74 -3.86 -12.67
N GLU A 9 -8.05 -4.27 -11.60
CA GLU A 9 -8.42 -5.38 -10.73
C GLU A 9 -8.10 -5.03 -9.28
N PHE A 10 -8.99 -5.39 -8.35
CA PHE A 10 -8.77 -5.27 -6.92
C PHE A 10 -9.39 -6.45 -6.18
N ALA A 11 -8.65 -7.02 -5.23
CA ALA A 11 -9.07 -8.21 -4.47
C ALA A 11 -9.51 -9.40 -5.36
N GLY A 12 -8.86 -9.58 -6.51
CA GLY A 12 -9.19 -10.63 -7.49
C GLY A 12 -10.50 -10.37 -8.25
N LEU A 13 -11.03 -9.15 -8.21
CA LEU A 13 -12.26 -8.76 -8.90
C LEU A 13 -11.96 -7.64 -9.92
N PRO A 14 -12.61 -7.67 -11.11
CA PRO A 14 -12.49 -6.59 -12.08
C PRO A 14 -13.06 -5.30 -11.51
N VAL A 15 -12.40 -4.17 -11.80
CA VAL A 15 -12.87 -2.84 -11.38
C VAL A 15 -13.93 -2.32 -12.34
N THR A 16 -15.00 -1.76 -11.78
CA THR A 16 -16.03 -1.02 -12.52
C THR A 16 -16.30 0.30 -11.80
N VAL A 17 -16.21 1.39 -12.53
CA VAL A 17 -16.58 2.71 -12.04
C VAL A 17 -18.11 2.79 -11.96
N PHE A 18 -18.61 3.31 -10.84
CA PHE A 18 -20.03 3.58 -10.68
C PHE A 18 -20.47 4.73 -11.59
N ASP A 19 -21.49 4.49 -12.41
CA ASP A 19 -22.10 5.52 -13.23
C ASP A 19 -23.30 6.14 -12.47
N PRO A 20 -23.25 7.43 -12.06
CA PRO A 20 -24.30 8.08 -11.30
C PRO A 20 -25.60 8.29 -12.08
N GLU A 21 -25.59 8.17 -13.40
CA GLU A 21 -26.78 8.24 -14.23
C GLU A 21 -27.51 6.89 -14.34
N SER A 22 -26.88 5.82 -13.87
CA SER A 22 -27.47 4.48 -13.88
C SER A 22 -28.60 4.33 -12.86
N THR A 23 -29.67 3.70 -13.27
CA THR A 23 -30.82 3.35 -12.40
C THR A 23 -30.82 1.91 -11.93
N ALA A 24 -29.85 1.12 -12.37
CA ALA A 24 -29.63 -0.27 -11.98
C ALA A 24 -28.11 -0.58 -12.02
N PRO A 25 -27.64 -1.60 -11.28
CA PRO A 25 -26.23 -1.98 -11.31
C PRO A 25 -25.80 -2.33 -12.74
N THR A 26 -24.67 -1.78 -13.19
CA THR A 26 -24.05 -2.06 -14.49
C THR A 26 -23.25 -3.36 -14.50
N ALA A 27 -22.99 -3.93 -13.32
CA ALA A 27 -22.26 -5.18 -13.11
C ALA A 27 -22.81 -5.91 -11.86
N ASP A 28 -22.41 -7.17 -11.68
CA ASP A 28 -22.78 -7.96 -10.50
C ASP A 28 -22.12 -7.37 -9.24
N PRO A 29 -22.89 -6.94 -8.23
CA PRO A 29 -22.35 -6.34 -7.02
C PRO A 29 -21.35 -7.21 -6.26
N ALA A 30 -21.48 -8.53 -6.31
CA ALA A 30 -20.62 -9.47 -5.59
C ALA A 30 -19.37 -9.88 -6.38
N ALA A 31 -19.37 -9.70 -7.70
CA ALA A 31 -18.30 -10.12 -8.60
C ALA A 31 -17.47 -8.93 -9.16
N THR A 32 -17.64 -7.75 -8.56
CA THR A 32 -17.03 -6.51 -9.04
C THR A 32 -16.39 -5.75 -7.88
N ALA A 33 -15.21 -5.20 -8.11
CA ALA A 33 -14.64 -4.15 -7.26
C ALA A 33 -15.22 -2.81 -7.73
N TRP A 34 -16.08 -2.24 -6.93
CA TRP A 34 -16.77 -0.99 -7.28
C TRP A 34 -15.89 0.21 -6.94
N ARG A 35 -15.66 1.05 -7.94
CA ARG A 35 -14.99 2.33 -7.79
C ARG A 35 -16.04 3.43 -7.76
N VAL A 36 -16.04 4.22 -6.68
CA VAL A 36 -16.87 5.42 -6.53
C VAL A 36 -15.96 6.62 -6.55
N GLU A 37 -16.18 7.51 -7.50
CA GLU A 37 -15.38 8.71 -7.70
C GLU A 37 -16.24 9.86 -8.22
N GLY A 38 -15.92 11.06 -7.80
CA GLY A 38 -16.33 12.31 -8.42
C GLY A 38 -15.27 12.82 -9.37
N ASP A 39 -15.15 14.12 -9.46
CA ASP A 39 -14.10 14.82 -10.17
C ASP A 39 -13.48 15.92 -9.29
N TYR A 40 -12.56 16.70 -9.84
CA TYR A 40 -11.89 17.78 -9.15
C TYR A 40 -12.84 18.87 -8.60
N GLU A 41 -13.96 19.14 -9.30
CA GLU A 41 -14.93 20.17 -8.91
C GLU A 41 -15.97 19.67 -7.89
N THR A 42 -15.96 18.35 -7.62
CA THR A 42 -16.93 17.71 -6.70
C THR A 42 -16.69 18.19 -5.26
N SER A 43 -17.69 18.79 -4.64
CA SER A 43 -17.64 19.14 -3.22
C SER A 43 -17.88 17.93 -2.32
N THR A 44 -17.52 18.02 -1.04
CA THR A 44 -17.79 16.97 -0.05
C THR A 44 -19.28 16.58 0.02
N ASP A 45 -20.20 17.54 -0.09
CA ASP A 45 -21.64 17.26 -0.08
C ASP A 45 -22.08 16.53 -1.36
N GLU A 46 -21.57 16.95 -2.52
CA GLU A 46 -21.87 16.29 -3.80
C GLU A 46 -21.27 14.88 -3.86
N PHE A 47 -20.08 14.67 -3.33
CA PHE A 47 -19.51 13.32 -3.22
C PHE A 47 -20.35 12.43 -2.31
N ARG A 48 -20.89 12.98 -1.22
CA ARG A 48 -21.82 12.26 -0.35
C ARG A 48 -23.09 11.88 -1.10
N GLU A 49 -23.70 12.80 -1.86
CA GLU A 49 -24.88 12.52 -2.68
C GLU A 49 -24.61 11.44 -3.73
N LEU A 50 -23.43 11.49 -4.37
CA LEU A 50 -22.96 10.46 -5.31
C LEU A 50 -22.86 9.09 -4.62
N PHE A 51 -22.27 9.03 -3.43
CA PHE A 51 -22.15 7.80 -2.67
C PHE A 51 -23.52 7.26 -2.23
N GLU A 52 -24.46 8.12 -1.84
CA GLU A 52 -25.84 7.74 -1.52
C GLU A 52 -26.58 7.18 -2.75
N LYS A 53 -26.36 7.74 -3.95
CA LYS A 53 -26.86 7.16 -5.21
C LYS A 53 -26.27 5.77 -5.45
N PHE A 54 -24.95 5.60 -5.26
CA PHE A 54 -24.31 4.29 -5.33
C PHE A 54 -25.00 3.29 -4.40
N LEU A 55 -25.23 3.66 -3.14
CA LEU A 55 -25.90 2.80 -2.15
C LEU A 55 -27.37 2.48 -2.51
N ALA A 56 -28.03 3.33 -3.28
CA ALA A 56 -29.40 3.12 -3.72
C ALA A 56 -29.47 2.19 -4.95
N VAL A 57 -28.49 2.27 -5.85
CA VAL A 57 -28.45 1.55 -7.12
C VAL A 57 -27.79 0.18 -6.97
N VAL A 58 -26.62 0.15 -6.34
CA VAL A 58 -25.85 -1.08 -6.13
C VAL A 58 -26.20 -1.66 -4.78
N ALA A 59 -26.57 -2.93 -4.70
CA ALA A 59 -26.91 -3.60 -3.45
C ALA A 59 -25.69 -3.69 -2.50
N PRO A 60 -25.47 -2.73 -1.57
CA PRO A 60 -24.22 -2.61 -0.81
C PRO A 60 -23.94 -3.82 0.08
N ALA A 61 -24.99 -4.52 0.53
CA ALA A 61 -24.84 -5.75 1.31
C ALA A 61 -24.17 -6.91 0.54
N GLN A 62 -24.05 -6.81 -0.80
CA GLN A 62 -23.39 -7.79 -1.65
C GLN A 62 -22.00 -7.33 -2.11
N VAL A 63 -21.67 -6.05 -1.96
CA VAL A 63 -20.36 -5.49 -2.37
C VAL A 63 -19.25 -6.09 -1.52
N ARG A 64 -18.29 -6.72 -2.20
CA ARG A 64 -17.12 -7.36 -1.55
C ARG A 64 -15.88 -6.51 -1.59
N ALA A 65 -15.72 -5.67 -2.61
CA ALA A 65 -14.59 -4.77 -2.78
C ALA A 65 -15.08 -3.37 -3.16
N LEU A 66 -14.57 -2.36 -2.45
CA LEU A 66 -14.89 -0.96 -2.65
C LEU A 66 -13.58 -0.17 -2.84
N ILE A 67 -13.59 0.72 -3.81
CA ILE A 67 -12.51 1.64 -4.10
C ILE A 67 -13.08 3.05 -4.01
N ILE A 68 -12.45 3.90 -3.23
CA ILE A 68 -12.71 5.33 -3.20
C ILE A 68 -11.68 6.01 -4.11
N GLY A 69 -12.15 6.56 -5.21
CA GLY A 69 -11.37 7.38 -6.13
C GLY A 69 -11.42 8.85 -5.71
N GLN A 70 -11.45 9.77 -6.67
CA GLN A 70 -11.44 11.20 -6.42
C GLN A 70 -12.75 11.63 -5.71
N TRP A 71 -12.62 12.46 -4.66
CA TRP A 71 -13.75 12.98 -3.89
C TRP A 71 -13.84 14.51 -3.91
N GLY A 72 -13.16 15.15 -4.86
CA GLY A 72 -12.98 16.58 -5.00
C GLY A 72 -11.51 16.97 -4.99
N GLU A 73 -11.18 18.10 -4.38
CA GLU A 73 -9.81 18.58 -4.22
C GLU A 73 -9.08 17.80 -3.13
N ALA A 74 -8.63 16.57 -3.45
CA ALA A 74 -8.03 15.65 -2.49
C ALA A 74 -6.74 16.16 -1.82
N TYR A 75 -6.17 17.26 -2.27
CA TYR A 75 -5.05 17.96 -1.63
C TYR A 75 -5.50 19.01 -0.59
N GLU A 76 -6.77 19.38 -0.54
CA GLU A 76 -7.37 20.30 0.45
C GLU A 76 -8.35 19.59 1.38
N GLU A 77 -9.14 18.65 0.84
CA GLU A 77 -10.18 17.94 1.55
C GLU A 77 -9.71 16.56 1.99
N SER A 78 -9.94 16.24 3.27
CA SER A 78 -9.56 14.93 3.82
C SER A 78 -10.40 13.81 3.23
N ALA A 79 -9.79 12.61 3.12
CA ALA A 79 -10.45 11.41 2.67
C ALA A 79 -11.74 11.12 3.47
N PRO A 80 -12.82 10.63 2.82
CA PRO A 80 -14.18 10.56 3.39
C PRO A 80 -14.37 9.38 4.36
N VAL A 81 -13.46 9.23 5.34
CA VAL A 81 -13.47 8.14 6.32
C VAL A 81 -14.73 8.17 7.17
N ASP A 82 -15.15 9.34 7.67
CA ASP A 82 -16.35 9.47 8.52
C ASP A 82 -17.61 9.01 7.77
N MET A 83 -17.72 9.35 6.50
CA MET A 83 -18.83 8.91 5.63
C MET A 83 -18.83 7.39 5.47
N LEU A 84 -17.63 6.78 5.22
CA LEU A 84 -17.51 5.32 5.11
C LEU A 84 -17.92 4.62 6.41
N VAL A 85 -17.51 5.16 7.55
CA VAL A 85 -17.90 4.64 8.88
C VAL A 85 -19.40 4.73 9.11
N GLU A 86 -20.02 5.85 8.75
CA GLU A 86 -21.48 6.04 8.85
C GLU A 86 -22.25 4.99 8.04
N PHE A 87 -21.80 4.72 6.81
CA PHE A 87 -22.47 3.75 5.92
C PHE A 87 -22.01 2.31 6.09
N ALA A 88 -21.01 2.03 6.92
CA ALA A 88 -20.46 0.69 7.12
C ALA A 88 -21.51 -0.39 7.42
N PRO A 89 -22.57 -0.14 8.22
CA PRO A 89 -23.59 -1.15 8.48
C PRO A 89 -24.32 -1.68 7.24
N ARG A 90 -24.25 -0.99 6.12
CA ARG A 90 -24.83 -1.41 4.85
C ARG A 90 -23.97 -2.40 4.07
N PHE A 91 -22.68 -2.47 4.37
CA PHE A 91 -21.66 -3.26 3.65
C PHE A 91 -21.33 -4.57 4.34
N THR A 92 -22.32 -5.43 4.55
CA THR A 92 -22.15 -6.66 5.33
C THR A 92 -21.24 -7.72 4.68
N ALA A 93 -21.05 -7.64 3.36
CA ALA A 93 -20.14 -8.53 2.62
C ALA A 93 -18.76 -7.95 2.32
N LEU A 94 -18.47 -6.68 2.70
CA LEU A 94 -17.22 -6.03 2.36
C LEU A 94 -16.01 -6.77 2.96
N ARG A 95 -15.00 -7.01 2.11
CA ARG A 95 -13.75 -7.69 2.47
C ARG A 95 -12.52 -6.90 2.03
N ALA A 96 -12.69 -5.96 1.09
CA ALA A 96 -11.60 -5.19 0.56
C ALA A 96 -11.99 -3.71 0.40
N LEU A 97 -11.14 -2.83 0.89
CA LEU A 97 -11.27 -1.38 0.75
C LEU A 97 -9.95 -0.79 0.26
N PHE A 98 -10.01 -0.01 -0.81
CA PHE A 98 -8.93 0.86 -1.24
C PHE A 98 -9.37 2.32 -1.10
N LEU A 99 -8.74 3.04 -0.18
CA LEU A 99 -9.01 4.45 0.09
C LEU A 99 -8.01 5.31 -0.69
N ALA A 100 -8.54 6.27 -1.46
CA ALA A 100 -7.76 7.19 -2.26
C ALA A 100 -6.95 6.51 -3.40
N GLU A 101 -7.59 5.65 -4.19
CA GLU A 101 -6.97 5.14 -5.40
C GLU A 101 -7.01 6.22 -6.48
N LEU A 102 -6.02 7.14 -6.43
CA LEU A 102 -5.88 8.31 -7.29
C LEU A 102 -4.67 8.16 -8.21
N THR A 103 -4.77 8.71 -9.41
CA THR A 103 -3.64 8.90 -10.32
C THR A 103 -2.96 10.24 -10.04
N MET A 104 -1.75 10.42 -10.58
CA MET A 104 -1.03 11.69 -10.50
C MET A 104 -1.80 12.86 -11.13
N GLU A 105 -2.63 12.58 -12.15
CA GLU A 105 -3.44 13.62 -12.81
C GLU A 105 -4.57 14.13 -11.91
N GLU A 106 -5.05 13.30 -10.98
CA GLU A 106 -6.09 13.63 -10.02
C GLU A 106 -5.54 14.28 -8.76
N SER A 107 -4.45 13.74 -8.22
CA SER A 107 -3.66 14.31 -7.12
C SER A 107 -2.31 13.63 -7.03
N GLU A 108 -1.25 14.42 -6.85
CA GLU A 108 0.07 13.88 -6.50
C GLU A 108 0.00 13.16 -5.15
N ILE A 109 0.64 11.98 -5.05
CA ILE A 109 0.49 11.07 -3.90
C ILE A 109 0.82 11.73 -2.55
N SER A 110 1.79 12.64 -2.53
CA SER A 110 2.25 13.31 -1.31
C SER A 110 1.35 14.46 -0.84
N TRP A 111 0.40 14.87 -1.68
CA TRP A 111 -0.55 15.93 -1.37
C TRP A 111 -1.94 15.41 -1.00
N ILE A 112 -2.17 14.09 -1.15
CA ILE A 112 -3.46 13.48 -0.80
C ILE A 112 -3.68 13.62 0.71
N GLN A 113 -4.69 14.43 1.08
CA GLN A 113 -5.09 14.62 2.47
C GLN A 113 -5.83 13.37 2.97
N GLN A 114 -5.24 12.73 3.96
CA GLN A 114 -5.87 11.60 4.63
C GLN A 114 -6.61 12.06 5.91
N ALA A 115 -7.26 11.13 6.57
CA ALA A 115 -7.93 11.30 7.84
C ALA A 115 -7.40 10.28 8.86
N ASP A 116 -7.99 10.21 10.05
CA ASP A 116 -7.81 9.08 10.96
C ASP A 116 -8.47 7.84 10.37
N VAL A 117 -7.65 6.86 9.96
CA VAL A 117 -8.12 5.61 9.38
C VAL A 117 -8.50 4.57 10.44
N THR A 118 -8.22 4.83 11.71
CA THR A 118 -8.50 3.92 12.84
C THR A 118 -9.95 3.44 12.90
N PRO A 119 -10.97 4.32 12.69
CA PRO A 119 -12.37 3.92 12.77
C PRO A 119 -12.77 2.86 11.74
N LEU A 120 -12.08 2.78 10.58
CA LEU A 120 -12.36 1.78 9.55
C LEU A 120 -12.23 0.34 10.08
N PHE A 121 -11.24 0.08 10.94
CA PHE A 121 -11.01 -1.26 11.51
C PHE A 121 -12.16 -1.72 12.41
N THR A 122 -12.82 -0.78 13.09
CA THR A 122 -13.99 -1.11 13.93
C THR A 122 -15.27 -1.18 13.10
N ALA A 123 -15.41 -0.30 12.12
CA ALA A 123 -16.58 -0.23 11.25
C ALA A 123 -16.70 -1.45 10.33
N PHE A 124 -15.57 -2.01 9.90
CA PHE A 124 -15.50 -3.16 8.99
C PHE A 124 -14.76 -4.35 9.62
N PRO A 125 -15.36 -5.03 10.62
CA PRO A 125 -14.66 -6.07 11.40
C PRO A 125 -14.26 -7.32 10.58
N ASP A 126 -14.88 -7.51 9.42
CA ASP A 126 -14.60 -8.62 8.51
C ASP A 126 -13.70 -8.20 7.32
N LEU A 127 -13.10 -7.01 7.35
CA LEU A 127 -12.22 -6.54 6.29
C LEU A 127 -10.96 -7.41 6.22
N GLU A 128 -10.64 -7.86 5.01
CA GLU A 128 -9.47 -8.70 4.75
C GLU A 128 -8.35 -7.91 4.07
N ILE A 129 -8.70 -6.89 3.28
CA ILE A 129 -7.74 -6.06 2.55
C ILE A 129 -8.04 -4.58 2.83
N LEU A 130 -7.03 -3.85 3.31
CA LEU A 130 -7.06 -2.39 3.39
C LEU A 130 -5.85 -1.82 2.65
N ARG A 131 -6.10 -0.99 1.65
CA ARG A 131 -5.09 -0.17 0.99
C ARG A 131 -5.41 1.30 1.18
N VAL A 132 -4.40 2.10 1.47
CA VAL A 132 -4.51 3.55 1.63
C VAL A 132 -3.42 4.20 0.79
N ARG A 133 -3.78 5.17 -0.04
CA ARG A 133 -2.82 5.96 -0.81
C ARG A 133 -2.80 7.40 -0.32
N GLY A 134 -1.58 7.95 -0.15
CA GLY A 134 -1.37 9.25 0.50
C GLY A 134 -1.30 9.15 2.02
N THR A 135 -0.52 10.03 2.63
CA THR A 135 -0.30 10.02 4.10
C THR A 135 -0.27 11.40 4.73
N GLU A 136 -0.52 12.47 3.96
CA GLU A 136 -0.65 13.80 4.53
C GLU A 136 -1.86 13.83 5.48
N GLY A 137 -1.67 14.31 6.71
CA GLY A 137 -2.73 14.31 7.72
C GLY A 137 -3.19 12.93 8.22
N MET A 138 -2.62 11.81 7.73
CA MET A 138 -3.01 10.47 8.16
C MET A 138 -2.77 10.26 9.66
N GLU A 139 -3.76 9.71 10.34
CA GLU A 139 -3.67 9.21 11.71
C GLU A 139 -4.02 7.73 11.76
N LEU A 140 -3.35 7.00 12.64
CA LEU A 140 -3.62 5.59 12.95
C LEU A 140 -3.30 5.35 14.41
N THR A 141 -4.29 4.99 15.21
CA THR A 141 -4.07 4.47 16.57
C THR A 141 -3.94 2.94 16.50
N PRO A 142 -3.01 2.32 17.24
CA PRO A 142 -2.87 0.87 17.24
C PRO A 142 -4.17 0.14 17.53
N VAL A 143 -4.55 -0.77 16.65
CA VAL A 143 -5.80 -1.53 16.72
C VAL A 143 -5.55 -3.03 16.80
N ARG A 144 -6.58 -3.76 17.22
CA ARG A 144 -6.67 -5.21 17.04
C ARG A 144 -7.66 -5.54 15.94
N HIS A 145 -7.21 -6.26 14.89
CA HIS A 145 -8.08 -6.72 13.81
C HIS A 145 -7.70 -8.14 13.35
N THR A 146 -8.61 -9.10 13.53
CA THR A 146 -8.29 -10.53 13.33
C THR A 146 -8.57 -11.04 11.92
N ALA A 147 -9.42 -10.34 11.15
CA ALA A 147 -9.75 -10.72 9.78
C ALA A 147 -8.75 -10.19 8.75
N LEU A 148 -8.03 -9.09 9.04
CA LEU A 148 -7.13 -8.45 8.08
C LEU A 148 -6.01 -9.40 7.66
N ARG A 149 -5.81 -9.51 6.32
CA ARG A 149 -4.82 -10.35 5.65
C ARG A 149 -3.79 -9.53 4.88
N GLU A 150 -4.23 -8.39 4.35
CA GLU A 150 -3.39 -7.46 3.61
C GLU A 150 -3.60 -6.05 4.14
N PHE A 151 -2.48 -5.36 4.41
CA PHE A 151 -2.46 -3.95 4.73
C PHE A 151 -1.37 -3.26 3.92
N ALA A 152 -1.76 -2.26 3.11
CA ALA A 152 -0.83 -1.50 2.28
C ALA A 152 -1.02 0.00 2.51
N ILE A 153 0.11 0.72 2.65
CA ILE A 153 0.15 2.18 2.70
C ILE A 153 1.10 2.64 1.59
N GLU A 154 0.54 3.30 0.58
CA GLU A 154 1.27 3.84 -0.55
C GLU A 154 1.51 5.34 -0.31
N SER A 155 2.78 5.77 -0.33
CA SER A 155 3.15 7.15 0.00
C SER A 155 4.39 7.60 -0.76
N GLY A 156 4.47 8.90 -1.03
CA GLY A 156 5.70 9.57 -1.48
C GLY A 156 6.64 9.91 -0.34
N GLY A 157 6.12 9.88 0.93
CA GLY A 157 6.90 10.10 2.15
C GLY A 157 6.14 9.59 3.38
N LEU A 158 6.44 8.36 3.82
CA LEU A 158 5.76 7.74 4.96
C LEU A 158 6.33 8.22 6.29
N PRO A 159 5.54 8.89 7.14
CA PRO A 159 6.01 9.31 8.45
C PRO A 159 6.36 8.12 9.36
N GLY A 160 7.51 8.18 10.04
CA GLY A 160 7.95 7.13 10.97
C GLY A 160 6.97 6.88 12.11
N ARG A 161 6.18 7.89 12.51
CA ARG A 161 5.08 7.71 13.48
C ARG A 161 4.05 6.69 12.99
N ILE A 162 3.72 6.69 11.70
CA ILE A 162 2.76 5.72 11.12
C ILE A 162 3.37 4.32 11.10
N VAL A 163 4.66 4.19 10.73
CA VAL A 163 5.38 2.90 10.80
C VAL A 163 5.31 2.30 12.21
N ARG A 164 5.60 3.10 13.24
CA ARG A 164 5.50 2.65 14.65
C ARG A 164 4.10 2.23 15.03
N GLN A 165 3.07 2.99 14.62
CA GLN A 165 1.67 2.66 14.89
C GLN A 165 1.24 1.36 14.21
N VAL A 166 1.64 1.13 12.95
CA VAL A 166 1.44 -0.16 12.26
C VAL A 166 2.12 -1.30 13.02
N ALA A 167 3.37 -1.08 13.46
CA ALA A 167 4.14 -2.07 14.22
C ALA A 167 3.52 -2.42 15.58
N GLU A 168 2.74 -1.50 16.17
CA GLU A 168 2.05 -1.70 17.45
C GLU A 168 0.67 -2.36 17.31
N CYS A 169 0.11 -2.43 16.10
CA CYS A 169 -1.16 -3.10 15.86
C CYS A 169 -1.10 -4.61 16.19
N ASP A 170 -2.20 -5.16 16.66
CA ASP A 170 -2.41 -6.62 16.85
C ASP A 170 -3.18 -7.17 15.64
N LEU A 171 -2.43 -7.63 14.63
CA LEU A 171 -2.95 -8.15 13.37
C LEU A 171 -2.52 -9.62 13.17
N PRO A 172 -3.05 -10.55 13.98
CA PRO A 172 -2.56 -11.93 14.00
C PRO A 172 -2.75 -12.70 12.70
N GLY A 173 -3.70 -12.25 11.87
CA GLY A 173 -3.99 -12.83 10.56
C GLY A 173 -3.26 -12.20 9.39
N LEU A 174 -2.48 -11.13 9.59
CA LEU A 174 -1.86 -10.39 8.51
C LEU A 174 -0.77 -11.22 7.83
N THR A 175 -0.98 -11.48 6.55
CA THR A 175 -0.05 -12.24 5.69
C THR A 175 0.75 -11.36 4.75
N HIS A 176 0.24 -10.16 4.45
CA HIS A 176 0.84 -9.21 3.52
C HIS A 176 0.85 -7.81 4.15
N LEU A 177 2.05 -7.26 4.34
CA LEU A 177 2.27 -5.87 4.74
C LEU A 177 3.09 -5.19 3.65
N GLU A 178 2.61 -4.05 3.16
CA GLU A 178 3.30 -3.22 2.18
C GLU A 178 3.34 -1.77 2.64
N LEU A 179 4.54 -1.20 2.73
CA LEU A 179 4.78 0.19 3.12
C LEU A 179 5.67 0.85 2.07
N TRP A 180 5.19 1.93 1.46
CA TRP A 180 5.98 2.75 0.56
C TRP A 180 6.58 3.89 1.35
N LEU A 181 7.91 3.87 1.49
CA LEU A 181 8.62 4.73 2.45
C LEU A 181 8.81 6.15 1.93
N GLY A 182 8.96 6.30 0.62
CA GLY A 182 9.16 7.58 -0.04
C GLY A 182 10.48 8.26 0.32
N THR A 183 10.45 9.59 0.37
CA THR A 183 11.60 10.46 0.62
C THR A 183 11.36 11.39 1.80
N ASP A 184 12.44 11.93 2.38
CA ASP A 184 12.38 12.90 3.48
C ASP A 184 11.77 14.24 3.04
N ASN A 185 11.94 14.62 1.77
CA ASN A 185 11.36 15.83 1.19
C ASN A 185 9.82 15.88 1.28
N TYR A 186 9.17 14.72 1.35
CA TYR A 186 7.72 14.55 1.44
C TYR A 186 7.28 13.92 2.76
N GLY A 187 8.05 14.10 3.83
CA GLY A 187 7.70 13.66 5.18
C GLY A 187 8.06 12.22 5.51
N GLY A 188 8.83 11.55 4.65
CA GLY A 188 9.35 10.20 4.88
C GLY A 188 10.50 10.17 5.87
N ASP A 189 10.22 10.47 7.14
CA ASP A 189 11.18 10.55 8.24
C ASP A 189 11.40 9.22 8.97
N ALA A 190 10.87 8.11 8.43
CA ALA A 190 11.03 6.79 9.00
C ALA A 190 12.50 6.35 9.02
N THR A 191 12.94 5.86 10.16
CA THR A 191 14.28 5.30 10.37
C THR A 191 14.22 3.79 10.54
N ILE A 192 15.37 3.12 10.47
CA ILE A 192 15.44 1.66 10.67
C ILE A 192 14.90 1.22 12.03
N ASP A 193 15.04 2.06 13.06
CA ASP A 193 14.54 1.76 14.40
C ASP A 193 13.02 1.68 14.45
N ASP A 194 12.31 2.40 13.58
CA ASP A 194 10.84 2.37 13.50
C ASP A 194 10.31 1.04 12.96
N PHE A 195 11.12 0.35 12.14
CA PHE A 195 10.80 -0.98 11.60
C PHE A 195 11.19 -2.13 12.54
N ALA A 196 12.01 -1.88 13.56
CA ALA A 196 12.57 -2.93 14.41
C ALA A 196 11.51 -3.92 14.96
N PRO A 197 10.30 -3.51 15.42
CA PRO A 197 9.29 -4.44 15.90
C PRO A 197 8.69 -5.33 14.78
N ILE A 198 8.57 -4.81 13.56
CA ILE A 198 8.14 -5.57 12.37
C ILE A 198 9.20 -6.60 12.01
N LEU A 199 10.47 -6.15 11.93
CA LEU A 199 11.62 -6.97 11.56
C LEU A 199 11.91 -8.07 12.59
N ALA A 200 11.66 -7.82 13.88
CA ALA A 200 11.73 -8.84 14.91
C ALA A 200 10.69 -9.97 14.75
N GLY A 201 9.61 -9.70 14.02
CA GLY A 201 8.66 -10.70 13.58
C GLY A 201 7.66 -11.22 14.62
N GLY A 202 7.74 -10.78 15.88
CA GLY A 202 6.84 -11.28 16.94
C GLY A 202 5.41 -10.76 16.86
N ARG A 203 5.22 -9.55 16.34
CA ARG A 203 3.92 -8.88 16.29
C ARG A 203 3.01 -9.35 15.14
N LEU A 204 3.60 -9.76 14.02
CA LEU A 204 2.90 -10.20 12.82
C LEU A 204 3.20 -11.66 12.49
N PRO A 205 2.70 -12.62 13.30
CA PRO A 205 3.14 -14.03 13.24
C PRO A 205 2.78 -14.74 11.93
N ALA A 206 1.73 -14.30 11.24
CA ALA A 206 1.30 -14.88 9.98
C ALA A 206 1.98 -14.30 8.74
N LEU A 207 2.83 -13.25 8.89
CA LEU A 207 3.40 -12.52 7.76
C LEU A 207 4.20 -13.43 6.83
N ARG A 208 3.92 -13.32 5.51
CA ARG A 208 4.56 -14.07 4.43
C ARG A 208 5.07 -13.16 3.30
N HIS A 209 4.46 -11.98 3.16
CA HIS A 209 4.86 -10.96 2.21
C HIS A 209 5.19 -9.68 2.99
N LEU A 210 6.42 -9.18 2.84
CA LEU A 210 6.85 -7.90 3.37
C LEU A 210 7.34 -7.03 2.22
N GLY A 211 6.63 -5.92 1.96
CA GLY A 211 7.01 -4.86 1.04
C GLY A 211 7.51 -3.65 1.83
N LEU A 212 8.78 -3.30 1.65
CA LEU A 212 9.40 -2.04 2.10
C LEU A 212 9.86 -1.30 0.86
N ARG A 213 8.89 -0.73 0.15
CA ARG A 213 9.02 -0.26 -1.23
C ARG A 213 9.27 1.24 -1.30
N ASN A 214 9.65 1.71 -2.49
CA ASN A 214 9.76 3.13 -2.81
C ASN A 214 10.66 3.90 -1.83
N ALA A 215 11.71 3.26 -1.32
CA ALA A 215 12.54 3.77 -0.23
C ALA A 215 13.72 4.58 -0.74
N GLU A 216 13.89 5.82 -0.27
CA GLU A 216 15.13 6.58 -0.42
C GLU A 216 16.28 5.89 0.34
N ILE A 217 15.99 5.37 1.53
CA ILE A 217 16.93 4.65 2.41
C ILE A 217 17.02 3.15 2.10
N ALA A 218 16.81 2.73 0.84
CA ALA A 218 16.69 1.31 0.46
C ALA A 218 17.88 0.46 0.85
N ASP A 219 19.12 0.97 0.71
CA ASP A 219 20.34 0.23 1.11
C ASP A 219 20.39 0.01 2.64
N GLN A 220 19.95 0.98 3.44
CA GLN A 220 19.87 0.84 4.90
C GLN A 220 18.78 -0.16 5.30
N VAL A 221 17.62 -0.12 4.62
CA VAL A 221 16.54 -1.10 4.80
C VAL A 221 17.03 -2.50 4.47
N ALA A 222 17.75 -2.68 3.35
CA ALA A 222 18.36 -3.97 2.96
C ALA A 222 19.29 -4.52 4.03
N ALA A 223 20.15 -3.66 4.59
CA ALA A 223 21.08 -4.06 5.67
C ALA A 223 20.31 -4.50 6.94
N ALA A 224 19.24 -3.83 7.30
CA ALA A 224 18.41 -4.20 8.46
C ALA A 224 17.64 -5.52 8.22
N VAL A 225 17.11 -5.71 7.01
CA VAL A 225 16.37 -6.91 6.61
C VAL A 225 17.30 -8.12 6.55
N ALA A 226 18.56 -7.97 6.15
CA ALA A 226 19.53 -9.05 5.98
C ALA A 226 19.68 -9.97 7.21
N GLY A 227 19.54 -9.43 8.42
CA GLY A 227 19.62 -10.20 9.67
C GLY A 227 18.27 -10.33 10.42
N ALA A 228 17.18 -9.87 9.83
CA ALA A 228 15.91 -9.74 10.52
C ALA A 228 15.18 -11.09 10.71
N PRO A 229 14.76 -11.45 11.95
CA PRO A 229 14.08 -12.72 12.20
C PRO A 229 12.82 -12.97 11.36
N VAL A 230 12.09 -11.91 10.98
CA VAL A 230 10.88 -12.02 10.16
C VAL A 230 11.16 -12.70 8.81
N VAL A 231 12.32 -12.44 8.22
CA VAL A 231 12.69 -12.91 6.88
C VAL A 231 12.68 -14.44 6.78
N ALA A 232 13.06 -15.15 7.84
CA ALA A 232 13.11 -16.62 7.84
C ALA A 232 11.76 -17.31 7.52
N ARG A 233 10.64 -16.59 7.59
CA ARG A 233 9.30 -17.12 7.29
C ARG A 233 8.60 -16.46 6.11
N LEU A 234 9.24 -15.43 5.50
CA LEU A 234 8.67 -14.77 4.34
C LEU A 234 8.69 -15.70 3.13
N GLU A 235 7.71 -15.54 2.28
CA GLU A 235 7.65 -16.11 0.94
C GLU A 235 8.03 -15.08 -0.12
N VAL A 236 7.69 -13.81 0.13
CA VAL A 236 7.98 -12.67 -0.73
C VAL A 236 8.62 -11.56 0.08
N LEU A 237 9.74 -11.06 -0.42
CA LEU A 237 10.35 -9.81 0.03
C LEU A 237 10.36 -8.85 -1.16
N ASP A 238 9.73 -7.69 -0.98
CA ASP A 238 9.63 -6.64 -2.01
C ASP A 238 10.31 -5.36 -1.50
N MET A 239 11.38 -4.95 -2.19
CA MET A 239 12.12 -3.73 -1.94
C MET A 239 12.23 -2.88 -3.21
N SER A 240 11.23 -3.00 -4.08
CA SER A 240 11.16 -2.35 -5.38
C SER A 240 10.90 -0.84 -5.28
N LEU A 241 11.00 -0.17 -6.42
CA LEU A 241 10.66 1.26 -6.61
C LEU A 241 11.58 2.24 -5.89
N GLY A 242 12.56 1.75 -5.11
CA GLY A 242 13.43 2.55 -4.27
C GLY A 242 14.80 2.86 -4.89
N MET A 243 15.68 3.35 -4.05
CA MET A 243 17.05 3.72 -4.42
C MET A 243 18.06 2.60 -4.13
N LEU A 244 17.62 1.33 -4.16
CA LEU A 244 18.47 0.17 -3.86
C LEU A 244 19.65 0.07 -4.84
N GLY A 245 20.86 -0.02 -4.30
CA GLY A 245 22.09 -0.13 -5.03
C GLY A 245 22.90 -1.37 -4.66
N ASP A 246 24.17 -1.38 -5.10
CA ASP A 246 25.09 -2.49 -4.89
C ASP A 246 25.37 -2.76 -3.40
N ASP A 247 25.44 -1.71 -2.58
CA ASP A 247 25.69 -1.83 -1.14
C ASP A 247 24.55 -2.56 -0.44
N GLY A 248 23.31 -2.26 -0.79
CA GLY A 248 22.13 -2.94 -0.24
C GLY A 248 22.10 -4.42 -0.62
N VAL A 249 22.41 -4.76 -1.88
CA VAL A 249 22.51 -6.16 -2.31
C VAL A 249 23.65 -6.88 -1.60
N ALA A 250 24.81 -6.24 -1.43
CA ALA A 250 25.92 -6.82 -0.69
C ALA A 250 25.52 -7.13 0.77
N ALA A 251 24.75 -6.24 1.41
CA ALA A 251 24.19 -6.47 2.74
C ALA A 251 23.25 -7.68 2.78
N LEU A 252 22.30 -7.79 1.83
CA LEU A 252 21.38 -8.93 1.72
C LEU A 252 22.13 -10.25 1.56
N LEU A 253 23.14 -10.31 0.68
CA LEU A 253 23.93 -11.51 0.42
C LEU A 253 24.85 -11.91 1.59
N SER A 254 25.25 -10.95 2.42
CA SER A 254 26.06 -11.21 3.62
C SER A 254 25.23 -11.64 4.84
N GLY A 255 23.90 -11.53 4.75
CA GLY A 255 22.97 -11.84 5.82
C GLY A 255 22.56 -13.31 5.90
N GLN A 256 21.32 -13.54 6.35
CA GLN A 256 20.76 -14.88 6.39
C GLN A 256 20.43 -15.41 4.97
N PRO A 257 20.38 -16.73 4.76
CA PRO A 257 20.00 -17.31 3.47
C PRO A 257 18.59 -16.86 3.03
N LEU A 258 18.45 -16.43 1.77
CA LEU A 258 17.17 -16.03 1.16
C LEU A 258 16.62 -17.10 0.17
N THR A 259 17.26 -18.26 0.06
CA THR A 259 16.90 -19.34 -0.90
C THR A 259 15.52 -19.99 -0.60
N HIS A 260 14.92 -19.69 0.54
CA HIS A 260 13.58 -20.14 0.91
C HIS A 260 12.47 -19.23 0.37
N LEU A 261 12.81 -18.01 -0.10
CA LEU A 261 11.85 -17.12 -0.71
C LEU A 261 11.31 -17.71 -2.01
N LYS A 262 10.05 -17.45 -2.30
CA LYS A 262 9.46 -17.69 -3.63
C LYS A 262 9.83 -16.56 -4.59
N ARG A 263 9.78 -15.31 -4.10
CA ARG A 263 10.09 -14.11 -4.88
C ARG A 263 10.88 -13.08 -4.06
N LEU A 264 11.88 -12.51 -4.70
CA LEU A 264 12.59 -11.29 -4.27
C LEU A 264 12.35 -10.24 -5.34
N ASP A 265 11.54 -9.23 -5.03
CA ASP A 265 11.22 -8.16 -5.95
C ASP A 265 12.09 -6.94 -5.67
N LEU A 266 12.91 -6.58 -6.64
CA LEU A 266 13.80 -5.43 -6.59
C LEU A 266 13.62 -4.55 -7.84
N HIS A 267 12.50 -4.69 -8.58
CA HIS A 267 12.32 -3.93 -9.82
C HIS A 267 12.42 -2.43 -9.57
N ARG A 268 12.91 -1.72 -10.55
CA ARG A 268 13.26 -0.29 -10.50
C ARG A 268 14.30 -0.01 -9.41
N HIS A 269 15.55 -0.27 -9.74
CA HIS A 269 16.69 -0.24 -8.84
C HIS A 269 17.93 0.39 -9.50
N TYR A 270 19.00 0.63 -8.71
CA TYR A 270 20.29 1.16 -9.15
C TYR A 270 21.44 0.12 -9.03
N ILE A 271 21.10 -1.16 -8.99
CA ILE A 271 22.04 -2.28 -8.89
C ILE A 271 22.81 -2.41 -10.22
N SER A 272 24.13 -2.59 -10.18
CA SER A 272 24.94 -2.85 -11.37
C SER A 272 24.68 -4.23 -11.96
N ASP A 273 24.95 -4.39 -13.27
CA ASP A 273 24.79 -5.67 -13.97
C ASP A 273 25.60 -6.80 -13.30
N GLU A 274 26.80 -6.50 -12.82
CA GLU A 274 27.69 -7.47 -12.16
C GLU A 274 27.07 -7.97 -10.85
N VAL A 275 26.60 -7.05 -10.01
CA VAL A 275 25.98 -7.37 -8.70
C VAL A 275 24.64 -8.06 -8.90
N GLY A 276 23.82 -7.63 -9.87
CA GLY A 276 22.55 -8.26 -10.21
C GLY A 276 22.72 -9.70 -10.70
N ALA A 277 23.71 -9.96 -11.58
CA ALA A 277 24.03 -11.31 -12.04
C ALA A 277 24.52 -12.21 -10.89
N ARG A 278 25.33 -11.66 -9.99
CA ARG A 278 25.78 -12.37 -8.78
C ARG A 278 24.60 -12.73 -7.89
N LEU A 279 23.70 -11.78 -7.59
CA LEU A 279 22.51 -12.00 -6.75
C LEU A 279 21.64 -13.12 -7.32
N ALA A 280 21.32 -13.07 -8.62
CA ALA A 280 20.55 -14.11 -9.27
C ALA A 280 21.24 -15.49 -9.22
N GLY A 281 22.54 -15.53 -9.34
CA GLY A 281 23.34 -16.76 -9.26
C GLY A 281 23.39 -17.37 -7.85
N GLU A 282 23.34 -16.55 -6.80
CA GLU A 282 23.35 -17.01 -5.40
C GLU A 282 21.95 -17.42 -4.88
N LEU A 283 20.87 -17.14 -5.63
CA LEU A 283 19.48 -17.44 -5.26
C LEU A 283 18.79 -18.42 -6.22
N PRO A 284 19.35 -19.64 -6.44
CA PRO A 284 18.75 -20.62 -7.34
C PRO A 284 17.36 -21.03 -6.84
N GLY A 285 16.34 -20.94 -7.73
CA GLY A 285 14.97 -21.30 -7.41
C GLY A 285 14.11 -20.18 -6.81
N VAL A 286 14.69 -19.02 -6.53
CA VAL A 286 13.96 -17.81 -6.17
C VAL A 286 13.64 -17.03 -7.45
N GLU A 287 12.42 -16.55 -7.61
CA GLU A 287 12.09 -15.57 -8.64
C GLU A 287 12.66 -14.22 -8.21
N VAL A 288 13.76 -13.80 -8.86
CA VAL A 288 14.39 -12.49 -8.60
C VAL A 288 13.99 -11.53 -9.71
N ASP A 289 13.23 -10.47 -9.37
CA ASP A 289 12.85 -9.43 -10.30
C ASP A 289 13.84 -8.26 -10.23
N LEU A 290 14.62 -8.09 -11.29
CA LEU A 290 15.60 -7.01 -11.49
C LEU A 290 15.22 -6.16 -12.71
N SER A 291 13.95 -6.10 -13.06
CA SER A 291 13.49 -5.28 -14.18
C SER A 291 13.58 -3.78 -13.88
N ASP A 292 13.57 -2.96 -14.94
CA ASP A 292 13.59 -1.49 -14.86
C ASP A 292 14.82 -0.92 -14.12
N GLN A 293 16.02 -1.45 -14.44
CA GLN A 293 17.27 -0.92 -13.93
C GLN A 293 17.45 0.56 -14.30
N GLN A 294 17.75 1.38 -13.29
CA GLN A 294 18.00 2.81 -13.44
C GLN A 294 19.50 3.08 -13.59
N LYS A 295 19.85 4.16 -14.28
CA LYS A 295 21.24 4.59 -14.40
C LYS A 295 21.72 5.19 -13.10
N ASP A 296 22.71 4.57 -12.50
CA ASP A 296 23.34 5.11 -11.30
C ASP A 296 24.29 6.26 -11.67
N ARG A 297 23.95 7.46 -11.22
CA ARG A 297 24.77 8.65 -11.31
C ARG A 297 24.87 9.28 -9.93
N PRO A 298 26.06 9.68 -9.48
CA PRO A 298 26.21 10.33 -8.18
C PRO A 298 25.28 11.54 -8.04
N GLY A 299 24.40 11.51 -7.03
CA GLY A 299 23.46 12.57 -6.72
C GLY A 299 22.17 12.59 -7.56
N ASP A 300 21.98 11.63 -8.49
CA ASP A 300 20.80 11.58 -9.38
C ASP A 300 19.84 10.41 -9.05
N ARG A 301 20.05 9.71 -7.93
CA ARG A 301 19.10 8.65 -7.52
C ARG A 301 17.81 9.28 -6.99
N TYR A 302 16.69 8.68 -7.32
CA TYR A 302 15.36 9.07 -6.83
C TYR A 302 14.45 7.83 -6.72
N VAL A 303 13.44 7.90 -5.88
CA VAL A 303 12.42 6.85 -5.76
C VAL A 303 11.45 6.91 -6.96
N ALA A 304 10.67 5.86 -7.16
CA ALA A 304 9.75 5.81 -8.30
C ALA A 304 8.59 6.80 -8.16
N VAL A 305 8.09 6.96 -6.94
CA VAL A 305 6.89 7.76 -6.64
C VAL A 305 7.20 8.66 -5.45
N SER A 306 7.27 9.97 -5.68
CA SER A 306 7.48 10.98 -4.64
C SER A 306 6.43 12.09 -4.71
N GLU A 307 5.91 12.33 -5.91
CA GLU A 307 4.86 13.31 -6.20
C GLU A 307 3.66 12.62 -6.81
#